data_8432cb39c8dc820b0fb805b63ed094fc
#
_entry.id   8432cb39c8dc820b0fb805b63ed094fc
#
_cell.length_a   1.000
_cell.length_b   1.000
_cell.length_c   1.000
_cell.angle_alpha   90.00
_cell.angle_beta   90.00
_cell.angle_gamma   90.00
#
_symmetry.space_group_name_H-M   'P 1'
#
loop_
_entity.id
_entity.type
_entity.pdbx_description
1 polymer ?
#
loop_
_entity_poly.entity_id
_entity_poly.type
_entity_poly.pdbx_seq_one_letter_code
_entity_poly.pdbx_strand_id
1 'polypeptide(L)'
;MLNHYEAAFILTPVLSEQQMKEAVDKFETLLKNNGAEILNREEWGLKKLAYPIMGKTTGFYALLQFDVEPAIIATLETEFRRDERVIRFLTFRLDKYAYEYAEKRRNVNLKNKEA
;
A
#
# COMPACT_ATOMS: atom_id res chain seq x y z
N MET A 1 18.83 2.70 -10.47
CA MET A 1 18.27 1.39 -10.85
C MET A 1 16.99 1.14 -10.07
N LEU A 2 15.90 0.84 -10.76
CA LEU A 2 14.62 0.61 -10.09
C LEU A 2 14.57 -0.78 -9.45
N ASN A 3 14.06 -0.84 -8.23
CA ASN A 3 13.80 -2.10 -7.54
C ASN A 3 12.30 -2.27 -7.35
N HIS A 4 11.88 -3.51 -7.15
CA HIS A 4 10.47 -3.86 -6.92
C HIS A 4 10.14 -3.81 -5.43
N TYR A 5 9.05 -3.14 -5.09
CA TYR A 5 8.61 -2.99 -3.69
C TYR A 5 7.12 -3.23 -3.55
N GLU A 6 6.75 -3.58 -2.34
CA GLU A 6 5.35 -3.67 -1.93
C GLU A 6 5.21 -2.90 -0.62
N ALA A 7 4.24 -2.01 -0.56
CA ALA A 7 3.90 -1.27 0.65
C ALA A 7 2.49 -1.65 1.06
N ALA A 8 2.36 -2.25 2.24
CA ALA A 8 1.08 -2.54 2.86
C ALA A 8 0.88 -1.56 4.01
N PHE A 9 -0.28 -0.94 4.09
CA PHE A 9 -0.54 0.01 5.16
C PHE A 9 -2.00 -0.04 5.60
N ILE A 10 -2.21 0.35 6.86
CA ILE A 10 -3.52 0.32 7.48
C ILE A 10 -3.88 1.76 7.85
N LEU A 11 -5.05 2.20 7.40
CA LEU A 11 -5.58 3.53 7.68
C LEU A 11 -6.61 3.45 8.80
N THR A 12 -6.74 4.53 9.56
CA THR A 12 -7.67 4.61 10.68
C THR A 12 -9.11 4.35 10.23
N PRO A 13 -9.89 3.58 11.01
CA PRO A 13 -11.27 3.23 10.63
C PRO A 13 -12.26 4.39 10.73
N VAL A 14 -11.86 5.53 11.29
CA VAL A 14 -12.74 6.70 11.40
C VAL A 14 -12.93 7.43 10.07
N LEU A 15 -12.14 7.10 9.05
CA LEU A 15 -12.25 7.72 7.73
C LEU A 15 -13.50 7.24 6.99
N SER A 16 -14.08 8.13 6.19
CA SER A 16 -15.06 7.71 5.19
C SER A 16 -14.35 6.97 4.05
N GLU A 17 -15.10 6.27 3.25
CA GLU A 17 -14.54 5.55 2.09
C GLU A 17 -13.82 6.50 1.14
N GLN A 18 -14.39 7.69 0.92
CA GLN A 18 -13.77 8.72 0.09
C GLN A 18 -12.45 9.22 0.69
N GLN A 19 -12.43 9.47 2.00
CA GLN A 19 -11.22 9.92 2.69
C GLN A 19 -10.13 8.84 2.63
N MET A 20 -10.52 7.58 2.73
CA MET A 20 -9.59 6.46 2.60
C MET A 20 -8.95 6.45 1.21
N LYS A 21 -9.76 6.61 0.16
CA LYS A 21 -9.26 6.65 -1.22
C LYS A 21 -8.32 7.84 -1.43
N GLU A 22 -8.65 9.00 -0.88
CA GLU A 22 -7.80 10.19 -0.95
C GLU A 22 -6.45 9.97 -0.30
N ALA A 23 -6.42 9.26 0.83
CA ALA A 23 -5.17 8.91 1.51
C ALA A 23 -4.30 7.99 0.64
N VAL A 24 -4.89 6.97 0.04
CA VAL A 24 -4.16 6.06 -0.87
C VAL A 24 -3.66 6.82 -2.10
N ASP A 25 -4.50 7.70 -2.66
CA ASP A 25 -4.13 8.55 -3.80
C ASP A 25 -2.92 9.42 -3.47
N LYS A 26 -2.85 9.95 -2.25
CA LYS A 26 -1.71 10.77 -1.81
C LYS A 26 -0.39 10.00 -1.93
N PHE A 27 -0.36 8.77 -1.44
CA PHE A 27 0.86 7.97 -1.46
C PHE A 27 1.21 7.51 -2.87
N GLU A 28 0.22 7.15 -3.66
CA GLU A 28 0.43 6.82 -5.07
C GLU A 28 1.01 8.01 -5.84
N THR A 29 0.45 9.19 -5.64
CA THR A 29 0.92 10.42 -6.28
C THR A 29 2.35 10.77 -5.83
N LEU A 30 2.63 10.61 -4.55
CA LEU A 30 3.98 10.82 -4.02
C LEU A 30 5.00 9.94 -4.73
N LEU A 31 4.68 8.66 -4.90
CA LEU A 31 5.55 7.72 -5.59
C LEU A 31 5.73 8.10 -7.05
N LYS A 32 4.65 8.41 -7.76
CA LYS A 32 4.71 8.82 -9.16
C LYS A 32 5.56 10.08 -9.36
N ASN A 33 5.41 11.05 -8.46
CA ASN A 33 6.18 12.30 -8.52
C ASN A 33 7.68 12.07 -8.27
N ASN A 34 8.04 10.96 -7.67
CA ASN A 34 9.43 10.58 -7.41
C ASN A 34 9.94 9.49 -8.37
N GLY A 35 9.28 9.33 -9.50
CA GLY A 35 9.73 8.45 -10.57
C GLY A 35 9.32 7.00 -10.44
N ALA A 36 8.41 6.68 -9.53
CA ALA A 36 7.94 5.31 -9.38
C ALA A 36 6.96 4.92 -10.48
N GLU A 37 7.00 3.65 -10.86
CA GLU A 37 5.99 3.04 -11.69
C GLU A 37 5.06 2.22 -10.80
N ILE A 38 3.78 2.56 -10.78
CA ILE A 38 2.78 1.84 -9.99
C ILE A 38 2.31 0.63 -10.79
N LEU A 39 2.57 -0.55 -10.25
CA LEU A 39 2.22 -1.81 -10.90
C LEU A 39 0.86 -2.33 -10.46
N ASN A 40 0.48 -2.07 -9.21
CA ASN A 40 -0.78 -2.55 -8.67
C ASN A 40 -1.19 -1.70 -7.46
N ARG A 41 -2.49 -1.54 -7.29
CA ARG A 41 -3.10 -0.88 -6.14
C ARG A 41 -4.27 -1.74 -5.70
N GLU A 42 -4.27 -2.16 -4.44
CA GLU A 42 -5.36 -2.92 -3.86
C GLU A 42 -5.91 -2.19 -2.64
N GLU A 43 -7.20 -2.13 -2.53
CA GLU A 43 -7.91 -1.59 -1.37
C GLU A 43 -8.80 -2.72 -0.86
N TRP A 44 -8.43 -3.26 0.30
CA TRP A 44 -9.15 -4.42 0.85
C TRP A 44 -10.33 -4.03 1.72
N GLY A 45 -10.50 -2.73 1.97
CA GLY A 45 -11.58 -2.22 2.78
C GLY A 45 -11.33 -2.38 4.26
N LEU A 46 -12.40 -2.25 5.03
CA LEU A 46 -12.36 -2.32 6.48
C LEU A 46 -12.21 -3.76 6.94
N LYS A 47 -11.16 -4.04 7.71
CA LYS A 47 -10.85 -5.37 8.22
C LYS A 47 -10.60 -5.32 9.73
N LYS A 48 -10.90 -6.41 10.41
CA LYS A 48 -10.58 -6.56 11.82
C LYS A 48 -9.07 -6.78 11.97
N LEU A 49 -8.47 -6.06 12.91
CA LEU A 49 -7.05 -6.21 13.23
C LEU A 49 -6.83 -7.47 14.06
N ALA A 50 -5.67 -8.11 13.88
CA ALA A 50 -5.31 -9.29 14.66
C ALA A 50 -5.19 -8.95 16.16
N TYR A 51 -4.77 -7.72 16.45
CA TYR A 51 -4.70 -7.16 17.81
C TYR A 51 -4.93 -5.65 17.71
N PRO A 52 -5.41 -5.01 18.81
CA PRO A 52 -5.68 -3.57 18.77
C PRO A 52 -4.39 -2.77 18.50
N ILE A 53 -4.49 -1.74 17.66
CA ILE A 53 -3.40 -0.81 17.38
C ILE A 53 -3.92 0.59 17.73
N MET A 54 -3.24 1.28 18.65
CA MET A 54 -3.61 2.63 19.07
C MET A 54 -5.10 2.71 19.50
N GLY A 55 -5.59 1.68 20.19
CA GLY A 55 -6.97 1.59 20.62
C GLY A 55 -7.98 1.21 19.55
N LYS A 56 -7.54 0.96 18.31
CA LYS A 56 -8.41 0.59 17.20
C LYS A 56 -8.44 -0.93 17.02
N THR A 57 -9.62 -1.47 16.74
CA THR A 57 -9.81 -2.91 16.50
C THR A 57 -10.02 -3.23 15.03
N THR A 58 -10.24 -2.22 14.19
CA THR A 58 -10.41 -2.34 12.74
C THR A 58 -9.55 -1.30 12.03
N GLY A 59 -9.36 -1.47 10.73
CA GLY A 59 -8.66 -0.51 9.89
C GLY A 59 -8.89 -0.79 8.42
N PHE A 60 -8.67 0.22 7.59
CA PHE A 60 -8.71 0.07 6.14
C PHE A 60 -7.35 -0.42 5.64
N TYR A 61 -7.33 -1.59 5.02
CA TYR A 61 -6.12 -2.19 4.48
C TYR A 61 -5.94 -1.78 3.02
N ALA A 62 -4.74 -1.32 2.69
CA ALA A 62 -4.37 -0.96 1.33
C ALA A 62 -2.98 -1.49 1.01
N LEU A 63 -2.74 -1.71 -0.27
CA LEU A 63 -1.48 -2.27 -0.75
C LEU A 63 -1.12 -1.61 -2.07
N LEU A 64 0.16 -1.22 -2.19
CA LEU A 64 0.73 -0.70 -3.43
C LEU A 64 1.92 -1.55 -3.83
N GLN A 65 1.99 -1.94 -5.09
CA GLN A 65 3.15 -2.58 -5.68
C GLN A 65 3.72 -1.65 -6.71
N PHE A 66 5.02 -1.40 -6.65
CA PHE A 66 5.64 -0.38 -7.48
C PHE A 66 7.13 -0.63 -7.68
N ASP A 67 7.66 -0.03 -8.73
CA ASP A 67 9.09 0.01 -9.01
C ASP A 67 9.59 1.43 -8.78
N VAL A 68 10.66 1.58 -8.02
CA VAL A 68 11.21 2.90 -7.69
C VAL A 68 12.69 2.77 -7.28
N GLU A 69 13.41 3.89 -7.36
CA GLU A 69 14.76 3.97 -6.83
C GLU A 69 14.76 3.73 -5.31
N PRO A 70 15.70 2.93 -4.78
CA PRO A 70 15.72 2.60 -3.35
C PRO A 70 15.70 3.80 -2.41
N ALA A 71 16.30 4.91 -2.79
CA ALA A 71 16.36 6.12 -1.96
C ALA A 71 14.97 6.69 -1.66
N ILE A 72 13.99 6.45 -2.53
CA ILE A 72 12.63 6.99 -2.37
C ILE A 72 11.85 6.29 -1.28
N ILE A 73 12.25 5.07 -0.90
CA ILE A 73 11.57 4.32 0.17
C ILE A 73 11.64 5.07 1.51
N ALA A 74 12.78 5.69 1.82
CA ALA A 74 12.90 6.49 3.04
C ALA A 74 11.92 7.67 3.04
N THR A 75 11.73 8.31 1.89
CA THR A 75 10.77 9.41 1.72
C THR A 75 9.33 8.90 1.94
N LEU A 76 8.98 7.77 1.34
CA LEU A 76 7.66 7.17 1.50
C LEU A 76 7.37 6.82 2.96
N GLU A 77 8.33 6.19 3.63
CA GLU A 77 8.16 5.79 5.04
C GLU A 77 8.03 7.01 5.96
N THR A 78 8.76 8.09 5.67
CA THR A 78 8.64 9.33 6.40
C THR A 78 7.22 9.90 6.27
N GLU A 79 6.67 9.87 5.06
CA GLU A 79 5.29 10.36 4.83
C GLU A 79 4.25 9.48 5.51
N PHE A 80 4.46 8.16 5.56
CA PHE A 80 3.60 7.27 6.33
C PHE A 80 3.60 7.64 7.82
N ARG A 81 4.78 7.89 8.38
CA ARG A 81 4.92 8.25 9.81
C ARG A 81 4.28 9.58 10.15
N ARG A 82 4.32 10.53 9.21
CA ARG A 82 3.76 11.88 9.40
C ARG A 82 2.26 11.93 9.22
N ASP A 83 1.68 10.97 8.53
CA ASP A 83 0.26 10.98 8.24
C ASP A 83 -0.52 10.32 9.37
N GLU A 84 -1.31 11.10 10.08
CA GLU A 84 -2.11 10.63 11.22
C GLU A 84 -3.15 9.59 10.83
N ARG A 85 -3.51 9.52 9.55
CA ARG A 85 -4.46 8.53 9.05
C ARG A 85 -3.85 7.14 8.97
N VAL A 86 -2.52 7.03 8.90
CA VAL A 86 -1.82 5.75 8.83
C VAL A 86 -1.51 5.27 10.24
N ILE A 87 -2.13 4.15 10.63
CA ILE A 87 -1.90 3.58 11.96
C ILE A 87 -0.80 2.52 11.94
N ARG A 88 -0.51 1.93 10.78
CA ARG A 88 0.58 0.98 10.61
C ARG A 88 0.96 0.88 9.14
N PHE A 89 2.24 0.62 8.86
CA PHE A 89 2.70 0.36 7.51
C PHE A 89 3.86 -0.63 7.52
N LEU A 90 4.07 -1.28 6.38
CA LEU A 90 5.17 -2.20 6.18
C LEU A 90 5.57 -2.15 4.72
N THR A 91 6.87 -1.94 4.46
CA THR A 91 7.40 -1.93 3.10
C THR A 91 8.37 -3.08 2.91
N PHE A 92 8.27 -3.77 1.78
CA PHE A 92 9.15 -4.88 1.45
C PHE A 92 9.83 -4.64 0.12
N ARG A 93 11.10 -4.99 0.03
CA ARG A 93 11.74 -5.15 -1.26
C ARG A 93 11.39 -6.55 -1.76
N LEU A 94 10.89 -6.63 -2.98
CA LEU A 94 10.53 -7.91 -3.59
C LEU A 94 11.74 -8.47 -4.34
N ASP A 95 12.13 -9.69 -4.01
CA ASP A 95 13.12 -10.43 -4.79
C ASP A 95 12.43 -11.00 -6.04
N LYS A 96 13.19 -11.68 -6.88
CA LYS A 96 12.66 -12.24 -8.12
C LYS A 96 11.45 -13.16 -7.89
N TYR A 97 11.51 -14.03 -6.90
CA TYR A 97 10.43 -14.98 -6.61
C TYR A 97 9.20 -14.28 -6.05
N ALA A 98 9.40 -13.36 -5.11
CA ALA A 98 8.31 -12.60 -4.53
C ALA A 98 7.62 -11.74 -5.59
N TYR A 99 8.38 -11.15 -6.50
CA TYR A 99 7.84 -10.35 -7.60
C TYR A 99 6.97 -11.21 -8.53
N GLU A 100 7.45 -12.38 -8.92
CA GLU A 100 6.69 -13.31 -9.77
C GLU A 100 5.40 -13.76 -9.09
N TYR A 101 5.46 -14.05 -7.81
CA TYR A 101 4.28 -14.43 -7.02
C TYR A 101 3.27 -13.30 -6.97
N ALA A 102 3.74 -12.08 -6.73
CA ALA A 102 2.88 -10.90 -6.69
C ALA A 102 2.20 -10.64 -8.04
N GLU A 103 2.93 -10.86 -9.14
CA GLU A 103 2.40 -10.74 -10.50
C GLU A 103 1.29 -11.77 -10.75
N LYS A 104 1.51 -13.02 -10.35
CA LYS A 104 0.48 -14.07 -10.46
C LYS A 104 -0.76 -13.72 -9.64
N ARG A 105 -0.59 -13.22 -8.44
CA ARG A 105 -1.70 -12.80 -7.58
C ARG A 105 -2.51 -11.69 -8.23
N ARG A 106 -1.85 -10.71 -8.87
CA ARG A 106 -2.52 -9.63 -9.59
C ARG A 106 -3.37 -10.18 -10.73
N ASN A 107 -2.82 -11.13 -11.49
CA ASN A 107 -3.51 -11.73 -12.62
C ASN A 107 -4.75 -12.50 -12.18
N VAL A 108 -4.67 -13.22 -11.07
CA VAL A 108 -5.82 -13.92 -10.47
C VAL A 108 -6.89 -12.92 -10.03
N ASN A 109 -6.50 -11.85 -9.37
CA ASN A 109 -7.43 -10.80 -8.93
C ASN A 109 -8.14 -10.14 -10.12
N LEU A 110 -7.42 -9.88 -11.21
CA LEU A 110 -8.03 -9.33 -12.42
C LEU A 110 -9.05 -10.29 -13.04
N LYS A 111 -8.73 -11.57 -13.10
CA LYS A 111 -9.67 -12.59 -13.59
C LYS A 111 -10.93 -12.67 -12.74
N ASN A 112 -10.77 -12.59 -11.42
CA ASN A 112 -11.91 -12.61 -10.50
C ASN A 112 -12.80 -11.38 -10.66
N LYS A 113 -12.22 -10.23 -10.97
CA LYS A 113 -12.98 -9.00 -11.23
C LYS A 113 -13.74 -9.04 -12.54
N GLU A 114 -13.22 -9.76 -13.53
CA GLU A 114 -13.85 -9.90 -14.85
C GLU A 114 -14.95 -10.95 -14.86
N ALA A 115 -14.93 -11.85 -13.90
CA ALA A 115 -15.94 -12.89 -13.74
C ALA A 115 -17.14 -12.34 -12.97
#